data_25607f0beb905de214ffd066513f89d5
#
_entry.id   25607f0beb905de214ffd066513f89d5
#
_cell.length_a   1.000
_cell.length_b   1.000
_cell.length_c   1.000
_cell.angle_alpha   90.00
_cell.angle_beta   90.00
_cell.angle_gamma   90.00
#
_symmetry.space_group_name_H-M   'P 1'
#
loop_
_entity.id
_entity.type
_entity.pdbx_description
1 polymer ?
#
loop_
_entity_poly.entity_id
_entity_poly.type
_entity_poly.pdbx_seq_one_letter_code
_entity_poly.pdbx_strand_id
1 'polypeptide(L)'
;MTKLTINDLDLKGKRVFIRVDFNVPLKDAVVTDDTRIRETLPTLRLAIQKGARLVLAAHLGRPKGGPDPKYSLRPAAKKLEELLGKPVAFALDCVGPGAEGQSKALRDGEVLVLENVRFHPEEEKNDEAFSKQLSSLCDGVFVCDAFGSAHRAHASVVGITRFVRQAAAGLLMERELAYLGKALTNPTRPFVAILGGAKVSDKIEVVDNLMKIADGMLIGGGMAYTFLKAEGQPVGKSLVEDDKLDLARHLRAEAQQKKFALLLPVDHVVGAEFKADTAAKTVAVSATPDGSMGLDIGPKTIETYKQKIAGARTIVWNGPMGVFEMPAFSNGTLEIAKAVADSTSRGAFSIVGGGDSVAAVHQSGVANRISHISTGGGASLEFLGGRKLPGVEALSDK
;
A
#
# COMPACT_ATOMS: atom_id res chain seq x y z
N MET A 1 18.39 -11.81 -1.58
CA MET A 1 19.36 -10.83 -1.01
C MET A 1 18.87 -10.47 0.38
N THR A 2 19.70 -10.62 1.36
CA THR A 2 19.40 -10.20 2.74
C THR A 2 19.92 -8.78 2.93
N LYS A 3 19.00 -7.80 3.00
CA LYS A 3 19.32 -6.41 3.28
C LYS A 3 19.58 -6.22 4.77
N LEU A 4 20.47 -5.25 5.13
CA LEU A 4 20.62 -4.83 6.51
C LEU A 4 19.29 -4.38 7.09
N THR A 5 19.05 -4.68 8.37
CA THR A 5 17.91 -4.21 9.14
C THR A 5 18.38 -3.37 10.32
N ILE A 6 17.48 -2.64 10.94
CA ILE A 6 17.79 -1.85 12.14
C ILE A 6 18.33 -2.71 13.29
N ASN A 7 18.03 -4.02 13.30
CA ASN A 7 18.55 -4.97 14.28
C ASN A 7 20.06 -5.17 14.15
N ASP A 8 20.59 -5.10 12.92
CA ASP A 8 22.00 -5.31 12.59
C ASP A 8 22.89 -4.09 12.91
N LEU A 9 22.28 -2.94 13.27
CA LEU A 9 23.00 -1.68 13.47
C LEU A 9 23.38 -1.42 14.92
N ASP A 10 24.59 -0.89 15.13
CA ASP A 10 24.98 -0.19 16.35
C ASP A 10 24.54 1.28 16.25
N LEU A 11 23.59 1.70 17.09
CA LEU A 11 22.95 3.01 17.05
C LEU A 11 23.32 3.90 18.25
N LYS A 12 24.04 3.37 19.25
CA LYS A 12 24.33 4.08 20.50
C LYS A 12 25.05 5.41 20.25
N GLY A 13 24.44 6.49 20.73
CA GLY A 13 24.96 7.85 20.63
C GLY A 13 25.03 8.42 19.21
N LYS A 14 24.45 7.75 18.21
CA LYS A 14 24.45 8.21 16.81
C LYS A 14 23.17 8.94 16.45
N ARG A 15 23.28 10.00 15.65
CA ARG A 15 22.13 10.57 14.94
C ARG A 15 21.79 9.65 13.79
N VAL A 16 20.56 9.18 13.77
CA VAL A 16 20.03 8.25 12.77
C VAL A 16 18.95 8.95 11.96
N PHE A 17 19.14 9.04 10.65
CA PHE A 17 18.10 9.54 9.77
C PHE A 17 17.13 8.41 9.45
N ILE A 18 15.86 8.56 9.80
CA ILE A 18 14.83 7.55 9.56
C ILE A 18 13.78 8.12 8.61
N ARG A 19 13.63 7.50 7.44
CA ARG A 19 12.54 7.81 6.52
C ARG A 19 11.30 7.05 6.94
N VAL A 20 10.31 7.76 7.41
CA VAL A 20 9.01 7.23 7.88
C VAL A 20 7.88 7.59 6.92
N ASP A 21 6.74 6.88 6.97
CA ASP A 21 5.56 7.21 6.19
C ASP A 21 4.49 7.88 7.07
N PHE A 22 4.54 9.21 7.13
CA PHE A 22 3.57 10.05 7.83
C PHE A 22 2.60 10.74 6.87
N ASN A 23 2.37 10.15 5.68
CA ASN A 23 1.36 10.62 4.74
C ASN A 23 -0.05 10.22 5.22
N VAL A 24 -0.48 10.85 6.30
CA VAL A 24 -1.74 10.60 7.00
C VAL A 24 -2.84 11.58 6.57
N PRO A 25 -4.13 11.20 6.62
CA PRO A 25 -5.21 12.12 6.35
C PRO A 25 -5.34 13.16 7.47
N LEU A 26 -5.52 14.42 7.08
CA LEU A 26 -5.75 15.54 7.98
C LEU A 26 -7.13 16.15 7.75
N LYS A 27 -7.80 16.52 8.84
CA LYS A 27 -8.98 17.39 8.85
C LYS A 27 -8.76 18.48 9.89
N ASP A 28 -8.86 19.74 9.49
CA ASP A 28 -8.66 20.89 10.38
C ASP A 28 -7.34 20.81 11.17
N ALA A 29 -6.25 20.46 10.50
CA ALA A 29 -4.92 20.22 11.07
C ALA A 29 -4.87 19.12 12.17
N VAL A 30 -5.84 18.21 12.19
CA VAL A 30 -5.86 17.04 13.08
C VAL A 30 -5.72 15.77 12.27
N VAL A 31 -4.87 14.84 12.73
CA VAL A 31 -4.74 13.50 12.13
C VAL A 31 -6.02 12.71 12.40
N THR A 32 -6.72 12.30 11.34
CA THR A 32 -7.97 11.53 11.44
C THR A 32 -7.77 10.02 11.40
N ASP A 33 -6.62 9.57 10.86
CA ASP A 33 -6.18 8.17 10.89
C ASP A 33 -4.67 8.14 11.16
N ASP A 34 -4.28 7.61 12.30
CA ASP A 34 -2.90 7.54 12.77
C ASP A 34 -2.21 6.19 12.52
N THR A 35 -2.85 5.29 11.75
CA THR A 35 -2.37 3.92 11.49
C THR A 35 -0.93 3.90 11.01
N ARG A 36 -0.55 4.75 10.05
CA ARG A 36 0.82 4.80 9.52
C ARG A 36 1.85 5.23 10.56
N ILE A 37 1.48 6.15 11.45
CA ILE A 37 2.36 6.57 12.55
C ILE A 37 2.53 5.42 13.54
N ARG A 38 1.45 4.71 13.90
CA ARG A 38 1.48 3.55 14.80
C ARG A 38 2.35 2.42 14.26
N GLU A 39 2.26 2.15 12.97
CA GLU A 39 3.05 1.08 12.34
C GLU A 39 4.56 1.35 12.35
N THR A 40 4.98 2.61 12.45
CA THR A 40 6.39 3.01 12.58
C THR A 40 6.90 2.96 14.02
N LEU A 41 6.02 2.98 15.04
CA LEU A 41 6.42 3.02 16.46
C LEU A 41 7.39 1.92 16.88
N PRO A 42 7.25 0.65 16.44
CA PRO A 42 8.20 -0.40 16.80
C PRO A 42 9.64 -0.05 16.41
N THR A 43 9.84 0.46 15.20
CA THR A 43 11.16 0.91 14.71
C THR A 43 11.71 2.05 15.55
N LEU A 44 10.88 3.07 15.84
CA LEU A 44 11.32 4.24 16.64
C LEU A 44 11.68 3.84 18.08
N ARG A 45 10.85 3.01 18.72
CA ARG A 45 11.10 2.53 20.08
C ARG A 45 12.37 1.69 20.15
N LEU A 46 12.61 0.82 19.18
CA LEU A 46 13.84 0.04 19.10
C LEU A 46 15.06 0.94 18.93
N ALA A 47 15.00 1.94 18.05
CA ALA A 47 16.09 2.90 17.86
C ALA A 47 16.37 3.70 19.14
N ILE A 48 15.34 4.18 19.84
CA ILE A 48 15.44 4.86 21.13
C ILE A 48 16.08 3.93 22.17
N GLN A 49 15.64 2.69 22.27
CA GLN A 49 16.17 1.71 23.20
C GLN A 49 17.66 1.41 22.94
N LYS A 50 18.08 1.44 21.66
CA LYS A 50 19.49 1.32 21.28
C LYS A 50 20.32 2.60 21.53
N GLY A 51 19.73 3.65 22.10
CA GLY A 51 20.41 4.91 22.43
C GLY A 51 20.64 5.83 21.24
N ALA A 52 19.85 5.72 20.16
CA ALA A 52 19.93 6.59 19.01
C ALA A 52 19.32 7.97 19.27
N ARG A 53 19.77 8.98 18.50
CA ARG A 53 19.15 10.31 18.34
C ARG A 53 18.42 10.31 17.01
N LEU A 54 17.10 10.50 17.03
CA LEU A 54 16.28 10.25 15.84
C LEU A 54 16.01 11.53 15.07
N VAL A 55 16.32 11.52 13.77
CA VAL A 55 15.94 12.55 12.81
C VAL A 55 14.96 11.92 11.81
N LEU A 56 13.69 12.28 11.91
CA LEU A 56 12.62 11.68 11.13
C LEU A 56 12.26 12.56 9.95
N ALA A 57 12.26 11.97 8.75
CA ALA A 57 11.83 12.62 7.51
C ALA A 57 10.62 11.90 6.93
N ALA A 58 9.65 12.66 6.49
CA ALA A 58 8.45 12.15 5.83
C ALA A 58 7.95 13.11 4.76
N HIS A 59 7.00 12.64 3.95
CA HIS A 59 6.21 13.51 3.10
C HIS A 59 4.74 13.49 3.53
N LEU A 60 4.01 14.54 3.19
CA LEU A 60 2.57 14.64 3.35
C LEU A 60 1.96 15.26 2.08
N GLY A 61 1.04 14.54 1.48
CA GLY A 61 0.31 15.00 0.29
C GLY A 61 1.19 15.25 -0.93
N ARG A 62 0.73 16.18 -1.78
CA ARG A 62 1.40 16.61 -3.02
C ARG A 62 1.42 18.13 -3.11
N PRO A 63 2.29 18.81 -2.35
CA PRO A 63 2.46 20.25 -2.46
C PRO A 63 2.98 20.62 -3.86
N LYS A 64 2.61 21.80 -4.35
CA LYS A 64 3.02 22.30 -5.69
C LYS A 64 4.34 23.09 -5.67
N GLY A 65 5.26 22.67 -4.79
CA GLY A 65 6.52 23.38 -4.54
C GLY A 65 6.37 24.44 -3.45
N GLY A 66 7.31 24.46 -2.51
CA GLY A 66 7.34 25.39 -1.40
C GLY A 66 6.42 25.05 -0.23
N PRO A 67 6.62 25.73 0.92
CA PRO A 67 5.86 25.52 2.14
C PRO A 67 4.37 25.86 1.97
N ASP A 68 3.52 24.95 2.42
CA ASP A 68 2.07 25.10 2.47
C ASP A 68 1.57 24.52 3.80
N PRO A 69 0.92 25.33 4.69
CA PRO A 69 0.43 24.87 5.98
C PRO A 69 -0.47 23.63 5.92
N LYS A 70 -1.21 23.44 4.82
CA LYS A 70 -2.06 22.27 4.57
C LYS A 70 -1.28 20.98 4.55
N TYR A 71 -0.02 21.03 4.14
CA TYR A 71 0.86 19.88 3.98
C TYR A 71 2.00 19.86 5.02
N SER A 72 1.93 20.68 6.08
CA SER A 72 2.90 20.63 7.18
C SER A 72 2.80 19.33 7.95
N LEU A 73 3.95 18.77 8.30
CA LEU A 73 4.07 17.57 9.15
C LEU A 73 3.88 17.86 10.65
N ARG A 74 3.69 19.13 11.05
CA ARG A 74 3.48 19.49 12.46
C ARG A 74 2.36 18.72 13.15
N PRO A 75 1.16 18.49 12.53
CA PRO A 75 0.11 17.66 13.12
C PRO A 75 0.53 16.21 13.34
N ALA A 76 1.29 15.63 12.39
CA ALA A 76 1.81 14.28 12.51
C ALA A 76 2.88 14.18 13.63
N ALA A 77 3.75 15.18 13.76
CA ALA A 77 4.73 15.26 14.85
C ALA A 77 4.05 15.33 16.23
N LYS A 78 2.97 16.13 16.36
CA LYS A 78 2.17 16.21 17.59
C LYS A 78 1.51 14.85 17.90
N LYS A 79 0.95 14.18 16.90
CA LYS A 79 0.37 12.84 17.08
C LYS A 79 1.44 11.81 17.47
N LEU A 80 2.63 11.89 16.89
CA LEU A 80 3.76 11.04 17.27
C LEU A 80 4.17 11.26 18.74
N GLU A 81 4.22 12.52 19.21
CA GLU A 81 4.50 12.87 20.61
C GLU A 81 3.51 12.19 21.56
N GLU A 82 2.21 12.27 21.26
CA GLU A 82 1.16 11.59 22.03
C GLU A 82 1.37 10.06 22.09
N LEU A 83 1.69 9.44 20.95
CA LEU A 83 1.85 7.98 20.83
C LEU A 83 3.16 7.44 21.42
N LEU A 84 4.23 8.24 21.40
CA LEU A 84 5.51 7.90 22.04
C LEU A 84 5.48 8.16 23.54
N GLY A 85 4.64 9.08 24.02
CA GLY A 85 4.57 9.51 25.42
C GLY A 85 5.82 10.31 25.84
N LYS A 86 6.48 11.00 24.89
CA LYS A 86 7.69 11.80 25.15
C LYS A 86 7.77 12.97 24.16
N PRO A 87 8.47 14.07 24.52
CA PRO A 87 8.62 15.23 23.66
C PRO A 87 9.20 14.88 22.28
N VAL A 88 8.63 15.51 21.24
CA VAL A 88 9.08 15.41 19.85
C VAL A 88 9.37 16.83 19.33
N ALA A 89 10.64 17.11 19.03
CA ALA A 89 11.03 18.37 18.42
C ALA A 89 10.57 18.44 16.96
N PHE A 90 10.34 19.65 16.46
CA PHE A 90 9.93 19.87 15.08
C PHE A 90 10.79 20.95 14.42
N ALA A 91 11.43 20.63 13.29
CA ALA A 91 12.19 21.58 12.48
C ALA A 91 11.26 22.22 11.43
N LEU A 92 11.44 23.53 11.20
CA LEU A 92 10.63 24.29 10.24
C LEU A 92 11.00 24.04 8.78
N ASP A 93 12.09 23.32 8.55
CA ASP A 93 12.56 22.85 7.24
C ASP A 93 13.21 21.48 7.41
N CYS A 94 13.42 20.77 6.31
CA CYS A 94 14.07 19.46 6.30
C CYS A 94 15.57 19.53 5.99
N VAL A 95 16.10 20.71 5.64
CA VAL A 95 17.51 20.98 5.36
C VAL A 95 17.92 22.34 5.90
N GLY A 96 19.22 22.66 5.79
CA GLY A 96 19.76 23.98 6.14
C GLY A 96 20.11 24.14 7.63
N PRO A 97 20.63 25.35 8.01
CA PRO A 97 21.23 25.58 9.32
C PRO A 97 20.30 25.29 10.51
N GLY A 98 18.99 25.54 10.35
CA GLY A 98 18.00 25.28 11.40
C GLY A 98 17.85 23.79 11.71
N ALA A 99 17.64 22.97 10.68
CA ALA A 99 17.55 21.51 10.81
C ALA A 99 18.87 20.91 11.31
N GLU A 100 20.02 21.39 10.79
CA GLU A 100 21.34 20.93 11.24
C GLU A 100 21.60 21.27 12.71
N GLY A 101 21.30 22.50 13.13
CA GLY A 101 21.47 22.93 14.53
C GLY A 101 20.65 22.07 15.48
N GLN A 102 19.36 21.85 15.15
CA GLN A 102 18.47 21.03 15.96
C GLN A 102 18.92 19.56 15.99
N SER A 103 19.34 18.99 14.84
CA SER A 103 19.81 17.60 14.80
C SER A 103 21.08 17.38 15.65
N LYS A 104 22.00 18.36 15.65
CA LYS A 104 23.24 18.33 16.47
C LYS A 104 22.95 18.48 17.96
N ALA A 105 21.87 19.19 18.32
CA ALA A 105 21.49 19.42 19.71
C ALA A 105 20.77 18.23 20.36
N LEU A 106 20.33 17.23 19.59
CA LEU A 106 19.65 16.05 20.10
C LEU A 106 20.52 15.27 21.09
N ARG A 107 19.90 14.80 22.18
CA ARG A 107 20.47 13.85 23.14
C ARG A 107 19.98 12.44 22.84
N ASP A 108 20.63 11.45 23.43
CA ASP A 108 20.27 10.04 23.23
C ASP A 108 18.79 9.79 23.60
N GLY A 109 18.07 9.18 22.67
CA GLY A 109 16.64 8.89 22.79
C GLY A 109 15.70 10.05 22.45
N GLU A 110 16.21 11.24 22.11
CA GLU A 110 15.39 12.35 21.62
C GLU A 110 15.03 12.21 20.15
N VAL A 111 13.92 12.85 19.76
CA VAL A 111 13.30 12.73 18.44
C VAL A 111 13.07 14.10 17.85
N LEU A 112 13.54 14.31 16.62
CA LEU A 112 13.28 15.48 15.78
C LEU A 112 12.49 15.04 14.54
N VAL A 113 11.35 15.63 14.28
CA VAL A 113 10.62 15.51 13.01
C VAL A 113 10.96 16.71 12.14
N LEU A 114 11.40 16.46 10.93
CA LEU A 114 11.65 17.49 9.92
C LEU A 114 10.35 17.91 9.25
N GLU A 115 10.30 19.12 8.68
CA GLU A 115 9.19 19.54 7.83
C GLU A 115 9.17 18.71 6.53
N ASN A 116 8.04 18.74 5.84
CA ASN A 116 7.72 17.96 4.65
C ASN A 116 8.80 18.06 3.57
N VAL A 117 9.49 16.94 3.29
CA VAL A 117 10.57 16.88 2.30
C VAL A 117 10.10 17.30 0.88
N ARG A 118 8.80 17.16 0.59
CA ARG A 118 8.22 17.56 -0.71
C ARG A 118 7.97 19.06 -0.85
N PHE A 119 8.28 19.87 0.16
CA PHE A 119 8.35 21.32 -0.03
C PHE A 119 9.54 21.71 -0.92
N HIS A 120 10.50 20.78 -1.06
CA HIS A 120 11.65 20.89 -1.96
C HIS A 120 11.40 20.04 -3.21
N PRO A 121 11.32 20.65 -4.42
CA PRO A 121 11.16 19.89 -5.68
C PRO A 121 12.31 18.91 -5.95
N GLU A 122 13.47 19.13 -5.33
CA GLU A 122 14.68 18.32 -5.35
C GLU A 122 14.43 16.90 -4.80
N GLU A 123 13.47 16.75 -3.88
CA GLU A 123 13.09 15.45 -3.32
C GLU A 123 12.63 14.48 -4.41
N GLU A 124 11.65 14.89 -5.21
CA GLU A 124 11.09 14.01 -6.25
C GLU A 124 12.04 13.82 -7.43
N LYS A 125 12.98 14.74 -7.65
CA LYS A 125 14.02 14.66 -8.68
C LYS A 125 15.21 13.78 -8.26
N ASN A 126 15.24 13.31 -7.01
CA ASN A 126 16.38 12.58 -6.46
C ASN A 126 17.69 13.36 -6.59
N ASP A 127 17.62 14.66 -6.33
CA ASP A 127 18.75 15.59 -6.49
C ASP A 127 19.90 15.23 -5.56
N GLU A 128 21.14 15.28 -6.10
CA GLU A 128 22.33 14.85 -5.39
C GLU A 128 22.71 15.82 -4.27
N ALA A 129 22.65 17.14 -4.52
CA ALA A 129 23.00 18.14 -3.54
C ALA A 129 22.02 18.13 -2.36
N PHE A 130 20.72 18.01 -2.64
CA PHE A 130 19.68 17.86 -1.63
C PHE A 130 19.84 16.57 -0.82
N SER A 131 20.15 15.45 -1.48
CA SER A 131 20.41 14.17 -0.81
C SER A 131 21.61 14.27 0.15
N LYS A 132 22.68 14.98 -0.26
CA LYS A 132 23.84 15.25 0.58
C LYS A 132 23.50 16.15 1.78
N GLN A 133 22.66 17.17 1.60
CA GLN A 133 22.17 17.99 2.70
C GLN A 133 21.35 17.16 3.71
N LEU A 134 20.45 16.28 3.26
CA LEU A 134 19.73 15.35 4.14
C LEU A 134 20.69 14.46 4.94
N SER A 135 21.72 13.92 4.29
CA SER A 135 22.71 13.04 4.94
C SER A 135 23.54 13.73 6.02
N SER A 136 23.70 15.06 5.96
CA SER A 136 24.42 15.85 6.99
C SER A 136 23.71 15.87 8.35
N LEU A 137 22.43 15.53 8.37
CA LEU A 137 21.62 15.47 9.58
C LEU A 137 21.84 14.20 10.42
N CYS A 138 22.63 13.24 9.94
CA CYS A 138 22.93 12.00 10.64
C CYS A 138 24.42 11.68 10.69
N ASP A 139 24.80 10.67 11.46
CA ASP A 139 26.18 10.21 11.63
C ASP A 139 26.52 9.04 10.68
N GLY A 140 26.00 9.10 9.43
CA GLY A 140 26.25 8.11 8.40
C GLY A 140 25.39 6.85 8.56
N VAL A 141 24.25 6.94 9.26
CA VAL A 141 23.30 5.85 9.44
C VAL A 141 21.91 6.29 8.95
N PHE A 142 21.38 5.56 8.00
CA PHE A 142 20.06 5.74 7.43
C PHE A 142 19.19 4.50 7.65
N VAL A 143 17.94 4.70 8.03
CA VAL A 143 16.92 3.64 8.13
C VAL A 143 15.72 4.01 7.27
N CYS A 144 15.35 3.13 6.34
CA CYS A 144 14.11 3.28 5.59
C CYS A 144 13.00 2.44 6.24
N ASP A 145 11.99 3.13 6.76
CA ASP A 145 10.81 2.50 7.36
C ASP A 145 9.52 2.99 6.68
N ALA A 146 9.62 3.39 5.42
CA ALA A 146 8.55 3.94 4.60
C ALA A 146 8.31 3.07 3.37
N PHE A 147 7.78 1.86 3.56
CA PHE A 147 7.53 0.93 2.46
C PHE A 147 6.63 1.54 1.37
N GLY A 148 5.61 2.33 1.76
CA GLY A 148 4.73 3.03 0.82
C GLY A 148 5.45 4.01 -0.13
N SER A 149 6.67 4.42 0.20
CA SER A 149 7.51 5.30 -0.65
C SER A 149 8.64 4.55 -1.37
N ALA A 150 8.86 3.27 -1.06
CA ALA A 150 10.01 2.50 -1.56
C ALA A 150 10.01 2.26 -3.08
N HIS A 151 8.85 2.41 -3.74
CA HIS A 151 8.72 2.31 -5.20
C HIS A 151 9.22 3.55 -5.96
N ARG A 152 9.63 4.61 -5.25
CA ARG A 152 10.06 5.87 -5.84
C ARG A 152 11.52 6.15 -5.54
N ALA A 153 12.29 6.50 -6.59
CA ALA A 153 13.67 6.91 -6.46
C ALA A 153 13.76 8.40 -6.04
N HIS A 154 13.33 8.73 -4.81
CA HIS A 154 13.39 10.08 -4.26
C HIS A 154 14.65 10.30 -3.43
N ALA A 155 15.03 11.58 -3.22
CA ALA A 155 16.25 11.94 -2.50
C ALA A 155 16.30 11.38 -1.08
N SER A 156 15.19 11.48 -0.30
CA SER A 156 15.09 10.97 1.06
C SER A 156 14.91 9.45 1.16
N VAL A 157 14.74 8.74 0.03
CA VAL A 157 14.54 7.29 -0.03
C VAL A 157 15.74 6.58 -0.65
N VAL A 158 16.22 7.08 -1.79
CA VAL A 158 17.33 6.49 -2.57
C VAL A 158 18.57 7.37 -2.55
N GLY A 159 18.44 8.68 -2.85
CA GLY A 159 19.59 9.58 -2.99
C GLY A 159 20.49 9.63 -1.76
N ILE A 160 19.88 9.72 -0.59
CA ILE A 160 20.59 9.78 0.71
C ILE A 160 21.50 8.57 0.95
N THR A 161 21.14 7.39 0.42
CA THR A 161 21.92 6.16 0.66
C THR A 161 23.33 6.23 0.08
N ARG A 162 23.58 7.11 -0.90
CA ARG A 162 24.90 7.34 -1.51
C ARG A 162 25.87 8.08 -0.58
N PHE A 163 25.34 8.76 0.45
CA PHE A 163 26.12 9.64 1.35
C PHE A 163 26.16 9.13 2.79
N VAL A 164 25.62 7.96 3.06
CA VAL A 164 25.68 7.30 4.36
C VAL A 164 26.55 6.04 4.30
N ARG A 165 27.04 5.61 5.46
CA ARG A 165 27.86 4.38 5.54
C ARG A 165 27.02 3.12 5.61
N GLN A 166 25.84 3.22 6.23
CA GLN A 166 24.93 2.09 6.42
C GLN A 166 23.49 2.56 6.12
N ALA A 167 22.82 1.83 5.23
CA ALA A 167 21.43 2.03 4.90
C ALA A 167 20.67 0.73 5.21
N ALA A 168 19.73 0.76 6.14
CA ALA A 168 19.04 -0.43 6.63
C ALA A 168 17.52 -0.31 6.52
N ALA A 169 16.82 -1.44 6.51
CA ALA A 169 15.37 -1.50 6.66
C ALA A 169 14.97 -1.29 8.13
N GLY A 170 13.91 -0.50 8.37
CA GLY A 170 13.21 -0.51 9.65
C GLY A 170 12.31 -1.75 9.79
N LEU A 171 11.71 -1.94 10.95
CA LEU A 171 10.89 -3.12 11.25
C LEU A 171 9.62 -3.21 10.40
N LEU A 172 9.00 -2.05 10.05
CA LEU A 172 7.86 -2.02 9.15
C LEU A 172 8.26 -2.48 7.74
N MET A 173 9.35 -1.91 7.21
CA MET A 173 9.89 -2.28 5.91
C MET A 173 10.26 -3.77 5.86
N GLU A 174 10.95 -4.29 6.88
CA GLU A 174 11.33 -5.70 7.01
C GLU A 174 10.10 -6.61 6.99
N ARG A 175 9.06 -6.24 7.76
CA ARG A 175 7.80 -6.98 7.83
C ARG A 175 7.08 -7.02 6.49
N GLU A 176 6.94 -5.87 5.82
CA GLU A 176 6.30 -5.79 4.50
C GLU A 176 7.02 -6.70 3.47
N LEU A 177 8.35 -6.60 3.42
CA LEU A 177 9.17 -7.44 2.53
C LEU A 177 9.06 -8.93 2.86
N ALA A 178 9.01 -9.30 4.14
CA ALA A 178 8.88 -10.67 4.57
C ALA A 178 7.52 -11.28 4.16
N TYR A 179 6.42 -10.56 4.43
CA TYR A 179 5.08 -11.05 4.11
C TYR A 179 4.83 -11.11 2.61
N LEU A 180 5.08 -10.03 1.88
CA LEU A 180 4.90 -9.99 0.42
C LEU A 180 5.88 -10.93 -0.30
N GLY A 181 7.14 -10.95 0.14
CA GLY A 181 8.16 -11.85 -0.41
C GLY A 181 7.78 -13.32 -0.26
N LYS A 182 7.28 -13.73 0.92
CA LYS A 182 6.81 -15.09 1.16
C LYS A 182 5.70 -15.50 0.19
N ALA A 183 4.72 -14.61 -0.05
CA ALA A 183 3.63 -14.88 -0.98
C ALA A 183 4.11 -15.03 -2.43
N LEU A 184 5.17 -14.30 -2.83
CA LEU A 184 5.65 -14.31 -4.20
C LEU A 184 6.68 -15.41 -4.49
N THR A 185 7.52 -15.76 -3.52
CA THR A 185 8.65 -16.68 -3.76
C THR A 185 8.37 -18.14 -3.38
N ASN A 186 7.60 -18.36 -2.31
CA ASN A 186 7.29 -19.70 -1.85
C ASN A 186 5.88 -19.79 -1.21
N PRO A 187 4.81 -19.54 -2.01
CA PRO A 187 3.45 -19.61 -1.50
C PRO A 187 3.05 -21.03 -1.14
N THR A 188 2.37 -21.18 -0.01
CA THR A 188 1.68 -22.45 0.30
C THR A 188 0.46 -22.55 -0.60
N ARG A 189 0.32 -23.68 -1.31
CA ARG A 189 -0.75 -23.88 -2.29
C ARG A 189 -1.99 -24.55 -1.68
N PRO A 190 -3.20 -24.30 -2.18
CA PRO A 190 -3.52 -23.42 -3.32
C PRO A 190 -3.33 -21.92 -3.00
N PHE A 191 -2.79 -21.19 -3.98
CA PHE A 191 -2.64 -19.74 -3.91
C PHE A 191 -3.72 -19.04 -4.77
N VAL A 192 -4.56 -18.23 -4.13
CA VAL A 192 -5.63 -17.47 -4.79
C VAL A 192 -5.31 -15.98 -4.71
N ALA A 193 -5.29 -15.33 -5.88
CA ALA A 193 -5.21 -13.87 -6.00
C ALA A 193 -6.62 -13.29 -6.15
N ILE A 194 -6.91 -12.18 -5.49
CA ILE A 194 -8.18 -11.45 -5.58
C ILE A 194 -7.85 -10.04 -6.05
N LEU A 195 -8.32 -9.66 -7.22
CA LEU A 195 -8.06 -8.36 -7.81
C LEU A 195 -9.37 -7.65 -8.14
N GLY A 196 -9.47 -6.40 -7.70
CA GLY A 196 -10.60 -5.54 -7.96
C GLY A 196 -10.18 -4.09 -8.19
N GLY A 197 -11.11 -3.16 -7.99
CA GLY A 197 -10.90 -1.74 -8.24
C GLY A 197 -11.38 -1.29 -9.62
N ALA A 198 -11.08 -0.03 -9.98
CA ALA A 198 -11.72 0.62 -11.13
C ALA A 198 -11.16 0.18 -12.49
N LYS A 199 -9.84 0.05 -12.64
CA LYS A 199 -9.18 -0.07 -13.95
C LYS A 199 -8.26 -1.28 -14.03
N VAL A 200 -8.28 -1.97 -15.18
CA VAL A 200 -7.34 -3.05 -15.49
C VAL A 200 -5.95 -2.50 -15.77
N SER A 201 -5.84 -1.32 -16.41
CA SER A 201 -4.57 -0.67 -16.74
C SER A 201 -3.67 -0.44 -15.52
N ASP A 202 -4.26 -0.17 -14.37
CA ASP A 202 -3.52 0.05 -13.12
C ASP A 202 -2.91 -1.25 -12.53
N LYS A 203 -3.33 -2.43 -13.04
CA LYS A 203 -3.01 -3.73 -12.45
C LYS A 203 -2.46 -4.76 -13.46
N ILE A 204 -2.16 -4.35 -14.69
CA ILE A 204 -1.70 -5.27 -15.76
C ILE A 204 -0.52 -6.11 -15.30
N GLU A 205 0.51 -5.47 -14.77
CA GLU A 205 1.72 -6.15 -14.32
C GLU A 205 1.45 -7.09 -13.14
N VAL A 206 0.53 -6.70 -12.27
CA VAL A 206 0.11 -7.55 -11.14
C VAL A 206 -0.62 -8.79 -11.64
N VAL A 207 -1.55 -8.62 -12.61
CA VAL A 207 -2.26 -9.75 -13.23
C VAL A 207 -1.26 -10.69 -13.90
N ASP A 208 -0.39 -10.17 -14.75
CA ASP A 208 0.61 -10.97 -15.49
C ASP A 208 1.57 -11.72 -14.55
N ASN A 209 2.08 -11.04 -13.51
CA ASN A 209 2.99 -11.67 -12.55
C ASN A 209 2.29 -12.73 -11.69
N LEU A 210 1.09 -12.42 -11.18
CA LEU A 210 0.35 -13.36 -10.34
C LEU A 210 -0.16 -14.58 -11.14
N MET A 211 -0.45 -14.44 -12.45
CA MET A 211 -0.76 -15.58 -13.31
C MET A 211 0.39 -16.60 -13.46
N LYS A 212 1.63 -16.19 -13.16
CA LYS A 212 2.79 -17.09 -13.20
C LYS A 212 2.97 -17.89 -11.92
N ILE A 213 2.44 -17.38 -10.80
CA ILE A 213 2.75 -17.92 -9.46
C ILE A 213 1.52 -18.38 -8.66
N ALA A 214 0.32 -17.83 -8.93
CA ALA A 214 -0.92 -18.26 -8.28
C ALA A 214 -1.54 -19.49 -8.96
N ASP A 215 -2.49 -20.13 -8.30
CA ASP A 215 -3.28 -21.24 -8.83
C ASP A 215 -4.62 -20.77 -9.40
N GLY A 216 -5.06 -19.56 -9.03
CA GLY A 216 -6.26 -18.94 -9.57
C GLY A 216 -6.37 -17.48 -9.18
N MET A 217 -7.23 -16.77 -9.92
CA MET A 217 -7.47 -15.33 -9.73
C MET A 217 -8.95 -15.02 -9.80
N LEU A 218 -9.42 -14.22 -8.86
CA LEU A 218 -10.79 -13.74 -8.76
C LEU A 218 -10.80 -12.25 -9.13
N ILE A 219 -11.52 -11.90 -10.18
CA ILE A 219 -11.61 -10.52 -10.67
C ILE A 219 -12.93 -9.91 -10.26
N GLY A 220 -12.91 -8.69 -9.70
CA GLY A 220 -14.08 -7.91 -9.34
C GLY A 220 -13.90 -6.43 -9.60
N GLY A 221 -14.84 -5.62 -9.09
CA GLY A 221 -14.83 -4.18 -9.28
C GLY A 221 -15.03 -3.74 -10.73
N GLY A 222 -14.76 -2.45 -11.00
CA GLY A 222 -14.91 -1.85 -12.33
C GLY A 222 -14.06 -2.51 -13.40
N MET A 223 -12.85 -2.99 -13.03
CA MET A 223 -11.95 -3.66 -13.98
C MET A 223 -12.55 -4.94 -14.60
N ALA A 224 -13.50 -5.60 -13.91
CA ALA A 224 -14.15 -6.80 -14.42
C ALA A 224 -14.93 -6.53 -15.71
N TYR A 225 -15.48 -5.33 -15.89
CA TYR A 225 -16.31 -4.98 -17.07
C TYR A 225 -15.47 -4.86 -18.33
N THR A 226 -14.19 -4.51 -18.24
CA THR A 226 -13.29 -4.57 -19.40
C THR A 226 -13.10 -6.00 -19.90
N PHE A 227 -12.95 -6.98 -18.98
CA PHE A 227 -12.88 -8.40 -19.32
C PHE A 227 -14.24 -8.92 -19.88
N LEU A 228 -15.33 -8.57 -19.23
CA LEU A 228 -16.68 -8.99 -19.66
C LEU A 228 -17.01 -8.46 -21.06
N LYS A 229 -16.73 -7.18 -21.34
CA LYS A 229 -16.90 -6.60 -22.67
C LYS A 229 -15.99 -7.27 -23.72
N ALA A 230 -14.76 -7.58 -23.35
CA ALA A 230 -13.83 -8.32 -24.21
C ALA A 230 -14.34 -9.72 -24.58
N GLU A 231 -15.17 -10.35 -23.73
CA GLU A 231 -15.86 -11.62 -23.99
C GLU A 231 -17.24 -11.45 -24.69
N GLY A 232 -17.60 -10.21 -25.09
CA GLY A 232 -18.85 -9.93 -25.78
C GLY A 232 -20.08 -9.83 -24.87
N GLN A 233 -19.89 -9.75 -23.53
CA GLN A 233 -21.01 -9.56 -22.61
C GLN A 233 -21.52 -8.11 -22.65
N PRO A 234 -22.84 -7.88 -22.48
CA PRO A 234 -23.39 -6.54 -22.33
C PRO A 234 -22.92 -5.94 -21.01
N VAL A 235 -22.43 -4.71 -21.05
CA VAL A 235 -21.90 -4.01 -19.86
C VAL A 235 -22.66 -2.72 -19.51
N GLY A 236 -23.65 -2.34 -20.34
CA GLY A 236 -24.42 -1.12 -20.17
C GLY A 236 -23.52 0.11 -20.05
N LYS A 237 -23.76 0.95 -19.03
CA LYS A 237 -22.97 2.15 -18.72
C LYS A 237 -21.79 1.86 -17.76
N SER A 238 -21.46 0.59 -17.51
CA SER A 238 -20.36 0.23 -16.61
C SER A 238 -19.02 0.82 -17.07
N LEU A 239 -18.12 1.04 -16.13
CA LEU A 239 -16.77 1.53 -16.41
C LEU A 239 -15.99 0.50 -17.25
N VAL A 240 -15.55 0.90 -18.44
CA VAL A 240 -14.78 0.07 -19.35
C VAL A 240 -13.60 0.86 -19.91
N GLU A 241 -12.45 0.21 -20.00
CA GLU A 241 -11.29 0.72 -20.73
C GLU A 241 -11.26 0.11 -22.13
N ASP A 242 -11.87 0.82 -23.10
CA ASP A 242 -12.01 0.31 -24.48
C ASP A 242 -10.67 0.07 -25.17
N ASP A 243 -9.65 0.86 -24.85
CA ASP A 243 -8.28 0.70 -25.33
C ASP A 243 -7.53 -0.52 -24.72
N LYS A 244 -8.14 -1.20 -23.75
CA LYS A 244 -7.58 -2.39 -23.07
C LYS A 244 -8.34 -3.69 -23.39
N LEU A 245 -9.32 -3.67 -24.30
CA LEU A 245 -10.07 -4.88 -24.63
C LEU A 245 -9.19 -5.99 -25.23
N ASP A 246 -8.25 -5.63 -26.10
CA ASP A 246 -7.32 -6.61 -26.68
C ASP A 246 -6.39 -7.21 -25.64
N LEU A 247 -5.95 -6.41 -24.67
CA LEU A 247 -5.19 -6.89 -23.54
C LEU A 247 -6.02 -7.87 -22.69
N ALA A 248 -7.27 -7.54 -22.38
CA ALA A 248 -8.16 -8.42 -21.63
C ALA A 248 -8.38 -9.76 -22.34
N ARG A 249 -8.58 -9.75 -23.68
CA ARG A 249 -8.65 -10.97 -24.51
C ARG A 249 -7.36 -11.78 -24.43
N HIS A 250 -6.21 -11.13 -24.52
CA HIS A 250 -4.90 -11.79 -24.42
C HIS A 250 -4.72 -12.50 -23.08
N LEU A 251 -4.97 -11.80 -21.97
CA LEU A 251 -4.88 -12.36 -20.62
C LEU A 251 -5.85 -13.56 -20.42
N ARG A 252 -7.07 -13.47 -20.96
CA ARG A 252 -8.04 -14.59 -20.94
C ARG A 252 -7.55 -15.79 -21.74
N ALA A 253 -7.04 -15.57 -22.95
CA ALA A 253 -6.50 -16.64 -23.81
C ALA A 253 -5.28 -17.31 -23.13
N GLU A 254 -4.38 -16.52 -22.56
CA GLU A 254 -3.23 -17.01 -21.82
C GLU A 254 -3.66 -17.86 -20.60
N ALA A 255 -4.65 -17.37 -19.84
CA ALA A 255 -5.20 -18.12 -18.70
C ALA A 255 -5.78 -19.47 -19.15
N GLN A 256 -6.53 -19.50 -20.25
CA GLN A 256 -7.08 -20.73 -20.81
C GLN A 256 -5.97 -21.70 -21.27
N GLN A 257 -4.98 -21.19 -21.99
CA GLN A 257 -3.84 -21.98 -22.47
C GLN A 257 -3.05 -22.61 -21.30
N LYS A 258 -2.85 -21.86 -20.21
CA LYS A 258 -2.15 -22.31 -19.01
C LYS A 258 -3.04 -23.15 -18.07
N LYS A 259 -4.33 -23.33 -18.39
CA LYS A 259 -5.33 -23.92 -17.49
C LYS A 259 -5.40 -23.22 -16.13
N PHE A 260 -5.16 -21.90 -16.14
CA PHE A 260 -5.22 -21.03 -14.97
C PHE A 260 -6.67 -20.60 -14.69
N ALA A 261 -7.09 -20.72 -13.43
CA ALA A 261 -8.45 -20.38 -13.04
C ALA A 261 -8.65 -18.85 -12.90
N LEU A 262 -8.82 -18.15 -14.04
CA LEU A 262 -9.21 -16.73 -14.06
C LEU A 262 -10.74 -16.62 -14.02
N LEU A 263 -11.31 -16.27 -12.86
CA LEU A 263 -12.75 -16.19 -12.64
C LEU A 263 -13.23 -14.75 -12.75
N LEU A 264 -14.27 -14.55 -13.57
CA LEU A 264 -15.00 -13.30 -13.72
C LEU A 264 -16.38 -13.40 -13.04
N PRO A 265 -17.01 -12.27 -12.69
CA PRO A 265 -18.38 -12.27 -12.19
C PRO A 265 -19.36 -12.94 -13.18
N VAL A 266 -20.30 -13.71 -12.65
CA VAL A 266 -21.41 -14.32 -13.43
C VAL A 266 -22.73 -13.57 -13.23
N ASP A 267 -22.81 -12.81 -12.15
CA ASP A 267 -23.90 -11.89 -11.82
C ASP A 267 -23.33 -10.67 -11.09
N HIS A 268 -24.07 -9.59 -11.12
CA HIS A 268 -23.68 -8.33 -10.51
C HIS A 268 -24.87 -7.53 -10.02
N VAL A 269 -24.60 -6.56 -9.14
CA VAL A 269 -25.58 -5.58 -8.68
C VAL A 269 -25.40 -4.31 -9.51
N VAL A 270 -26.47 -3.90 -10.20
CA VAL A 270 -26.47 -2.74 -11.10
C VAL A 270 -27.30 -1.60 -10.53
N GLY A 271 -26.94 -0.37 -10.89
CA GLY A 271 -27.69 0.85 -10.66
C GLY A 271 -27.80 1.68 -11.94
N ALA A 272 -28.79 2.57 -12.02
CA ALA A 272 -28.95 3.46 -13.16
C ALA A 272 -27.91 4.59 -13.16
N GLU A 273 -27.46 5.00 -11.98
CA GLU A 273 -26.51 6.11 -11.76
C GLU A 273 -25.49 5.73 -10.69
N PHE A 274 -24.33 6.38 -10.73
CA PHE A 274 -23.29 6.26 -9.69
C PHE A 274 -23.65 7.12 -8.48
N LYS A 275 -24.66 6.66 -7.70
CA LYS A 275 -25.18 7.34 -6.51
C LYS A 275 -25.60 6.33 -5.45
N ALA A 276 -25.45 6.72 -4.17
CA ALA A 276 -25.74 5.84 -3.04
C ALA A 276 -27.25 5.47 -2.93
N ASP A 277 -28.14 6.32 -3.42
CA ASP A 277 -29.58 6.16 -3.39
C ASP A 277 -30.19 5.59 -4.69
N THR A 278 -29.35 5.24 -5.67
CA THR A 278 -29.82 4.57 -6.89
C THR A 278 -30.40 3.18 -6.56
N ALA A 279 -31.51 2.82 -7.21
CA ALA A 279 -32.12 1.52 -7.01
C ALA A 279 -31.16 0.39 -7.44
N ALA A 280 -30.82 -0.48 -6.51
CA ALA A 280 -29.95 -1.63 -6.75
C ALA A 280 -30.76 -2.83 -7.27
N LYS A 281 -30.26 -3.47 -8.34
CA LYS A 281 -30.89 -4.67 -8.92
C LYS A 281 -29.83 -5.72 -9.23
N THR A 282 -30.00 -6.95 -8.80
CA THR A 282 -29.15 -8.07 -9.20
C THR A 282 -29.57 -8.62 -10.56
N VAL A 283 -28.62 -8.76 -11.47
CA VAL A 283 -28.82 -9.34 -12.80
C VAL A 283 -27.68 -10.27 -13.17
N ALA A 284 -27.91 -11.22 -14.07
CA ALA A 284 -26.82 -11.96 -14.70
C ALA A 284 -26.00 -11.02 -15.58
N VAL A 285 -24.69 -11.24 -15.72
CA VAL A 285 -23.84 -10.38 -16.57
C VAL A 285 -24.30 -10.38 -18.03
N SER A 286 -24.85 -11.49 -18.52
CA SER A 286 -25.42 -11.61 -19.85
C SER A 286 -26.74 -10.85 -20.09
N ALA A 287 -27.33 -10.30 -19.03
CA ALA A 287 -28.60 -9.59 -19.04
C ALA A 287 -28.49 -8.16 -18.48
N THR A 288 -27.31 -7.56 -18.58
CA THR A 288 -27.06 -6.18 -18.12
C THR A 288 -27.86 -5.19 -18.96
N PRO A 289 -28.76 -4.39 -18.37
CA PRO A 289 -29.52 -3.40 -19.12
C PRO A 289 -28.64 -2.24 -19.63
N ASP A 290 -28.90 -1.77 -20.85
CA ASP A 290 -28.11 -0.67 -21.48
C ASP A 290 -28.07 0.61 -20.65
N GLY A 291 -29.15 0.90 -19.90
CA GLY A 291 -29.27 2.09 -19.04
C GLY A 291 -28.61 1.95 -17.67
N SER A 292 -28.04 0.79 -17.33
CA SER A 292 -27.51 0.48 -16.00
C SER A 292 -26.00 0.30 -16.02
N MET A 293 -25.37 0.50 -14.89
CA MET A 293 -23.96 0.22 -14.65
C MET A 293 -23.79 -0.78 -13.50
N GLY A 294 -22.82 -1.65 -13.60
CA GLY A 294 -22.47 -2.56 -12.52
C GLY A 294 -21.68 -1.87 -11.43
N LEU A 295 -22.09 -2.06 -10.19
CA LEU A 295 -21.54 -1.37 -9.02
C LEU A 295 -21.05 -2.32 -7.92
N ASP A 296 -21.45 -3.62 -7.97
CA ASP A 296 -20.92 -4.67 -7.07
C ASP A 296 -21.05 -6.04 -7.74
N ILE A 297 -20.33 -7.03 -7.25
CA ILE A 297 -20.52 -8.43 -7.64
C ILE A 297 -21.83 -8.98 -7.04
N GLY A 298 -22.48 -9.89 -7.78
CA GLY A 298 -23.75 -10.48 -7.36
C GLY A 298 -23.59 -11.68 -6.42
N PRO A 299 -24.70 -12.17 -5.85
CA PRO A 299 -24.68 -13.24 -4.85
C PRO A 299 -24.14 -14.59 -5.37
N LYS A 300 -24.35 -14.94 -6.64
CA LYS A 300 -23.80 -16.17 -7.22
C LYS A 300 -22.28 -16.06 -7.39
N THR A 301 -21.78 -14.88 -7.77
CA THR A 301 -20.36 -14.58 -7.85
C THR A 301 -19.73 -14.65 -6.47
N ILE A 302 -20.35 -14.04 -5.47
CA ILE A 302 -19.88 -14.09 -4.07
C ILE A 302 -19.74 -15.53 -3.61
N GLU A 303 -20.75 -16.37 -3.82
CA GLU A 303 -20.73 -17.78 -3.40
C GLU A 303 -19.57 -18.54 -4.08
N THR A 304 -19.41 -18.38 -5.39
CA THR A 304 -18.32 -19.01 -6.16
C THR A 304 -16.95 -18.58 -5.64
N TYR A 305 -16.79 -17.27 -5.35
CA TYR A 305 -15.51 -16.75 -4.87
C TYR A 305 -15.22 -17.22 -3.44
N LYS A 306 -16.23 -17.25 -2.57
CA LYS A 306 -16.10 -17.80 -1.20
C LYS A 306 -15.64 -19.24 -1.21
N GLN A 307 -16.14 -20.07 -2.11
CA GLN A 307 -15.70 -21.47 -2.25
C GLN A 307 -14.22 -21.58 -2.64
N LYS A 308 -13.76 -20.73 -3.58
CA LYS A 308 -12.35 -20.69 -3.97
C LYS A 308 -11.46 -20.20 -2.84
N ILE A 309 -11.88 -19.16 -2.12
CA ILE A 309 -11.16 -18.60 -0.96
C ILE A 309 -11.09 -19.63 0.18
N ALA A 310 -12.16 -20.39 0.42
CA ALA A 310 -12.21 -21.39 1.48
C ALA A 310 -11.18 -22.51 1.31
N GLY A 311 -10.84 -22.86 0.08
CA GLY A 311 -9.82 -23.86 -0.26
C GLY A 311 -8.39 -23.33 -0.30
N ALA A 312 -8.19 -22.00 -0.25
CA ALA A 312 -6.88 -21.39 -0.38
C ALA A 312 -6.00 -21.57 0.87
N ARG A 313 -4.68 -21.64 0.64
CA ARG A 313 -3.65 -21.62 1.70
C ARG A 313 -2.82 -20.33 1.67
N THR A 314 -2.72 -19.70 0.51
CA THR A 314 -2.19 -18.33 0.35
C THR A 314 -3.23 -17.47 -0.35
N ILE A 315 -3.48 -16.28 0.17
CA ILE A 315 -4.43 -15.33 -0.40
C ILE A 315 -3.73 -13.97 -0.49
N VAL A 316 -3.77 -13.37 -1.68
CA VAL A 316 -3.36 -11.97 -1.89
C VAL A 316 -4.55 -11.22 -2.44
N TRP A 317 -4.97 -10.15 -1.77
CA TRP A 317 -6.11 -9.33 -2.19
C TRP A 317 -5.72 -7.87 -2.38
N ASN A 318 -6.05 -7.33 -3.55
CA ASN A 318 -5.86 -5.91 -3.89
C ASN A 318 -7.01 -5.37 -4.74
N GLY A 319 -7.74 -4.41 -4.21
CA GLY A 319 -8.88 -3.74 -4.85
C GLY A 319 -10.23 -4.31 -4.43
N PRO A 320 -11.23 -3.43 -4.16
CA PRO A 320 -12.57 -3.83 -3.77
C PRO A 320 -13.32 -4.51 -4.92
N MET A 321 -14.34 -5.31 -4.57
CA MET A 321 -15.16 -6.04 -5.52
C MET A 321 -16.33 -5.20 -6.08
N GLY A 322 -16.63 -4.07 -5.44
CA GLY A 322 -17.70 -3.13 -5.80
C GLY A 322 -17.45 -1.77 -5.16
N VAL A 323 -18.44 -0.89 -5.26
CA VAL A 323 -18.41 0.47 -4.68
C VAL A 323 -18.81 0.37 -3.20
N PHE A 324 -17.88 -0.14 -2.40
CA PHE A 324 -18.11 -0.51 -0.99
C PHE A 324 -18.44 0.69 -0.08
N GLU A 325 -18.14 1.92 -0.52
CA GLU A 325 -18.50 3.16 0.16
C GLU A 325 -20.01 3.42 0.13
N MET A 326 -20.74 2.79 -0.80
CA MET A 326 -22.19 2.89 -0.94
C MET A 326 -22.84 1.64 -0.34
N PRO A 327 -23.66 1.75 0.72
CA PRO A 327 -24.22 0.58 1.43
C PRO A 327 -24.94 -0.43 0.52
N ALA A 328 -25.64 0.04 -0.53
CA ALA A 328 -26.34 -0.83 -1.48
C ALA A 328 -25.39 -1.67 -2.37
N PHE A 329 -24.12 -1.31 -2.46
CA PHE A 329 -23.10 -1.90 -3.33
C PHE A 329 -21.83 -2.34 -2.58
N SER A 330 -21.92 -2.50 -1.25
CA SER A 330 -20.80 -2.90 -0.40
C SER A 330 -20.76 -4.41 -0.12
N ASN A 331 -21.87 -5.11 -0.33
CA ASN A 331 -22.03 -6.50 0.13
C ASN A 331 -20.97 -7.44 -0.46
N GLY A 332 -20.66 -7.31 -1.76
CA GLY A 332 -19.66 -8.14 -2.42
C GLY A 332 -18.29 -8.02 -1.75
N THR A 333 -17.83 -6.79 -1.54
CA THR A 333 -16.53 -6.53 -0.91
C THR A 333 -16.50 -7.02 0.55
N LEU A 334 -17.53 -6.76 1.33
CA LEU A 334 -17.59 -7.15 2.74
C LEU A 334 -17.67 -8.69 2.93
N GLU A 335 -18.43 -9.38 2.07
CA GLU A 335 -18.49 -10.85 2.12
C GLU A 335 -17.17 -11.51 1.71
N ILE A 336 -16.45 -10.95 0.73
CA ILE A 336 -15.10 -11.42 0.39
C ILE A 336 -14.14 -11.16 1.54
N ALA A 337 -14.20 -10.00 2.22
CA ALA A 337 -13.39 -9.72 3.41
C ALA A 337 -13.61 -10.76 4.52
N LYS A 338 -14.88 -11.10 4.80
CA LYS A 338 -15.23 -12.15 5.78
C LYS A 338 -14.68 -13.51 5.36
N ALA A 339 -14.82 -13.88 4.08
CA ALA A 339 -14.34 -15.16 3.57
C ALA A 339 -12.81 -15.29 3.68
N VAL A 340 -12.07 -14.21 3.40
CA VAL A 340 -10.61 -14.16 3.57
C VAL A 340 -10.25 -14.32 5.06
N ALA A 341 -10.93 -13.60 5.95
CA ALA A 341 -10.72 -13.70 7.40
C ALA A 341 -11.02 -15.12 7.92
N ASP A 342 -12.10 -15.74 7.46
CA ASP A 342 -12.47 -17.11 7.83
C ASP A 342 -11.44 -18.13 7.34
N SER A 343 -10.94 -17.97 6.11
CA SER A 343 -9.88 -18.83 5.60
C SER A 343 -8.58 -18.65 6.40
N THR A 344 -8.25 -17.40 6.77
CA THR A 344 -7.09 -17.10 7.61
C THR A 344 -7.21 -17.76 8.99
N SER A 345 -8.39 -17.71 9.61
CA SER A 345 -8.65 -18.35 10.90
C SER A 345 -8.52 -19.89 10.83
N ARG A 346 -8.65 -20.48 9.64
CA ARG A 346 -8.39 -21.91 9.37
C ARG A 346 -6.95 -22.21 8.94
N GLY A 347 -6.05 -21.23 9.03
CA GLY A 347 -4.61 -21.40 8.80
C GLY A 347 -4.13 -20.98 7.41
N ALA A 348 -4.93 -20.32 6.61
CA ALA A 348 -4.46 -19.67 5.39
C ALA A 348 -3.60 -18.45 5.71
N PHE A 349 -2.63 -18.16 4.84
CA PHE A 349 -1.80 -16.97 4.91
C PHE A 349 -2.41 -15.89 4.00
N SER A 350 -2.90 -14.81 4.56
CA SER A 350 -3.59 -13.76 3.83
C SER A 350 -2.85 -12.42 3.88
N ILE A 351 -2.77 -11.75 2.73
CA ILE A 351 -2.26 -10.40 2.58
C ILE A 351 -3.33 -9.56 1.91
N VAL A 352 -3.63 -8.40 2.49
CA VAL A 352 -4.51 -7.38 1.88
C VAL A 352 -3.70 -6.12 1.67
N GLY A 353 -3.71 -5.61 0.44
CA GLY A 353 -3.01 -4.38 0.05
C GLY A 353 -3.90 -3.47 -0.80
N GLY A 354 -3.50 -2.18 -0.87
CA GLY A 354 -4.29 -1.14 -1.53
C GLY A 354 -5.24 -0.43 -0.58
N GLY A 355 -5.25 0.91 -0.64
CA GLY A 355 -5.98 1.75 0.32
C GLY A 355 -7.45 1.36 0.46
N ASP A 356 -8.16 1.17 -0.66
CA ASP A 356 -9.59 0.86 -0.67
C ASP A 356 -9.88 -0.54 -0.10
N SER A 357 -9.04 -1.54 -0.41
CA SER A 357 -9.19 -2.88 0.18
C SER A 357 -8.96 -2.87 1.68
N VAL A 358 -7.95 -2.14 2.13
CA VAL A 358 -7.64 -1.96 3.56
C VAL A 358 -8.80 -1.26 4.27
N ALA A 359 -9.35 -0.19 3.69
CA ALA A 359 -10.51 0.50 4.22
C ALA A 359 -11.74 -0.44 4.32
N ALA A 360 -12.01 -1.24 3.28
CA ALA A 360 -13.08 -2.21 3.28
C ALA A 360 -12.92 -3.30 4.35
N VAL A 361 -11.69 -3.80 4.56
CA VAL A 361 -11.39 -4.78 5.62
C VAL A 361 -11.62 -4.17 7.00
N HIS A 362 -11.24 -2.93 7.23
CA HIS A 362 -11.54 -2.23 8.49
C HIS A 362 -13.06 -2.03 8.67
N GLN A 363 -13.78 -1.61 7.64
CA GLN A 363 -15.24 -1.44 7.66
C GLN A 363 -15.97 -2.76 7.96
N SER A 364 -15.45 -3.89 7.48
CA SER A 364 -16.03 -5.22 7.75
C SER A 364 -15.76 -5.75 9.17
N GLY A 365 -14.90 -5.07 9.95
CA GLY A 365 -14.55 -5.46 11.32
C GLY A 365 -13.66 -6.69 11.44
N VAL A 366 -13.07 -7.18 10.34
CA VAL A 366 -12.26 -8.42 10.34
C VAL A 366 -10.75 -8.20 10.23
N ALA A 367 -10.29 -6.94 10.32
CA ALA A 367 -8.90 -6.57 10.12
C ALA A 367 -7.91 -7.37 11.00
N ASN A 368 -8.26 -7.64 12.25
CA ASN A 368 -7.46 -8.42 13.21
C ASN A 368 -7.38 -9.93 12.88
N ARG A 369 -8.14 -10.39 11.90
CA ARG A 369 -8.15 -11.78 11.43
C ARG A 369 -7.42 -11.97 10.10
N ILE A 370 -6.74 -10.94 9.59
CA ILE A 370 -5.91 -10.98 8.38
C ILE A 370 -4.46 -11.14 8.80
N SER A 371 -3.68 -12.00 8.11
CA SER A 371 -2.28 -12.25 8.47
C SER A 371 -1.40 -10.99 8.30
N HIS A 372 -1.63 -10.22 7.24
CA HIS A 372 -0.93 -8.96 7.00
C HIS A 372 -1.79 -7.97 6.21
N ILE A 373 -1.92 -6.76 6.74
CA ILE A 373 -2.51 -5.61 6.06
C ILE A 373 -1.38 -4.69 5.67
N SER A 374 -1.12 -4.59 4.36
CA SER A 374 -0.01 -3.79 3.85
C SER A 374 -0.35 -2.30 3.88
N THR A 375 0.58 -1.51 4.39
CA THR A 375 0.52 -0.04 4.37
C THR A 375 1.10 0.56 3.09
N GLY A 376 1.66 -0.29 2.22
CA GLY A 376 2.49 0.11 1.08
C GLY A 376 1.74 0.74 -0.10
N GLY A 377 0.42 0.59 -0.22
CA GLY A 377 -0.34 1.17 -1.33
C GLY A 377 0.23 0.82 -2.71
N GLY A 378 0.72 1.84 -3.44
CA GLY A 378 1.35 1.65 -4.76
C GLY A 378 2.61 0.78 -4.74
N ALA A 379 3.43 0.88 -3.68
CA ALA A 379 4.62 0.04 -3.54
C ALA A 379 4.27 -1.45 -3.45
N SER A 380 3.18 -1.79 -2.74
CA SER A 380 2.70 -3.18 -2.66
C SER A 380 2.25 -3.68 -4.03
N LEU A 381 1.58 -2.84 -4.83
CA LEU A 381 1.17 -3.19 -6.19
C LEU A 381 2.37 -3.46 -7.10
N GLU A 382 3.36 -2.56 -7.10
CA GLU A 382 4.57 -2.73 -7.91
C GLU A 382 5.37 -3.97 -7.47
N PHE A 383 5.47 -4.22 -6.17
CA PHE A 383 6.12 -5.41 -5.65
C PHE A 383 5.38 -6.70 -6.06
N LEU A 384 4.05 -6.71 -5.97
CA LEU A 384 3.21 -7.82 -6.45
C LEU A 384 3.30 -8.01 -7.96
N GLY A 385 3.54 -6.93 -8.72
CA GLY A 385 3.86 -6.95 -10.15
C GLY A 385 5.26 -7.49 -10.48
N GLY A 386 6.05 -7.86 -9.48
CA GLY A 386 7.41 -8.39 -9.66
C GLY A 386 8.47 -7.32 -9.88
N ARG A 387 8.13 -6.05 -9.70
CA ARG A 387 9.11 -4.96 -9.81
C ARG A 387 10.03 -4.91 -8.60
N LYS A 388 11.30 -4.63 -8.85
CA LYS A 388 12.23 -4.27 -7.80
C LYS A 388 11.95 -2.84 -7.32
N LEU A 389 11.87 -2.67 -6.02
CA LEU A 389 11.59 -1.36 -5.43
C LEU A 389 12.92 -0.59 -5.23
N PRO A 390 13.10 0.61 -5.84
CA PRO A 390 14.34 1.37 -5.73
C PRO A 390 14.79 1.63 -4.30
N GLY A 391 13.85 1.93 -3.39
CA GLY A 391 14.14 2.17 -1.98
C GLY A 391 14.60 0.92 -1.21
N VAL A 392 14.28 -0.29 -1.71
CA VAL A 392 14.78 -1.56 -1.16
C VAL A 392 16.15 -1.89 -1.76
N GLU A 393 16.29 -1.74 -3.09
CA GLU A 393 17.55 -2.01 -3.77
C GLU A 393 18.70 -1.12 -3.25
N ALA A 394 18.39 0.12 -2.87
CA ALA A 394 19.34 1.08 -2.34
C ALA A 394 19.83 0.78 -0.90
N LEU A 395 19.20 -0.14 -0.17
CA LEU A 395 19.66 -0.55 1.14
C LEU A 395 20.96 -1.38 1.03
N SER A 396 21.79 -1.30 2.07
CA SER A 396 23.02 -2.11 2.17
C SER A 396 22.69 -3.61 2.27
N ASP A 397 23.51 -4.44 1.63
CA ASP A 397 23.44 -5.90 1.79
C ASP A 397 24.13 -6.33 3.10
N LYS A 398 23.70 -7.47 3.68
CA LYS A 398 24.37 -8.12 4.82
C LYS A 398 25.68 -8.75 4.40
#